data_0cada5815e80e651d9a96165a419cf4e
#
_entry.id   0cada5815e80e651d9a96165a419cf4e
#
_cell.length_a   1.000
_cell.length_b   1.000
_cell.length_c   1.000
_cell.angle_alpha   90.00
_cell.angle_beta   90.00
_cell.angle_gamma   90.00
#
_symmetry.space_group_name_H-M   'P 1'
#
loop_
_entity.id
_entity.type
_entity.pdbx_description
1 polymer ?
#
loop_
_entity_poly.entity_id
_entity_poly.type
_entity_poly.pdbx_seq_one_letter_code
_entity_poly.pdbx_strand_id
1 'polypeptide(L)'
;MGGAPASHGLFISASFEDFLKRLWKSTIAFFYPTNPDERRRKMIKEAIGKLVLKKDLTAMEMEEVMGEITSKRASTAQIASFLTALRMKGETPGEITAAAKVLKEKSLKMNLGGNSVCLDREEITVERETILSTAKGLSGGTTLFNVSTATALVVAGGGQKVAKYVRKSLHPLCGCADVIEALGINLDMTPTQLERCFKTVGICFLHEPLVHNGLENVISIRRKIGIRTLFNLLDPLINPGEAKVQVLGVYDPNLTEKMAAVLMNLGVEKGLVIHGKDTLDEISITGETRVTEFREGEVRSYLIKPEDFGMKRAELVEIRGGTKEKNAEIILEVLKGIKGARRDIVLLNSAAVFMIAGEARDFQEGIRLASHSIDSGKALDTLKRLAEFTHTEQRFLRSLDFSSTGIS
;
A
#
# COMPACT_ATOMS: atom_id res chain seq x y z
N MET A 1 -59.33 44.08 -59.75
CA MET A 1 -58.52 44.96 -58.88
C MET A 1 -58.27 44.23 -57.59
N GLY A 2 -57.17 43.88 -57.24
CA GLY A 2 -56.91 43.16 -55.97
C GLY A 2 -55.50 42.58 -56.00
N GLY A 3 -54.50 43.41 -55.66
CA GLY A 3 -53.14 42.96 -55.60
C GLY A 3 -52.88 42.17 -54.31
N ALA A 4 -52.26 41.01 -54.43
CA ALA A 4 -51.74 40.22 -53.30
C ALA A 4 -50.38 40.77 -52.86
N PRO A 5 -50.05 40.78 -51.51
CA PRO A 5 -48.73 41.23 -51.04
C PRO A 5 -47.69 40.11 -51.21
N ALA A 6 -46.55 40.49 -51.67
CA ALA A 6 -45.39 39.64 -51.85
C ALA A 6 -44.82 39.19 -50.50
N SER A 7 -44.63 37.87 -50.32
CA SER A 7 -43.92 37.25 -49.23
C SER A 7 -42.40 37.51 -49.39
N HIS A 8 -41.80 38.33 -48.51
CA HIS A 8 -40.38 38.45 -48.40
C HIS A 8 -39.80 37.23 -47.68
N GLY A 9 -39.38 36.21 -48.45
CA GLY A 9 -38.56 35.12 -47.96
C GLY A 9 -37.20 35.67 -47.61
N LEU A 10 -36.79 35.53 -46.35
CA LEU A 10 -35.41 35.80 -45.89
C LEU A 10 -34.48 34.81 -46.60
N PHE A 11 -33.76 35.23 -47.62
CA PHE A 11 -32.63 34.50 -48.14
C PHE A 11 -31.47 34.67 -47.16
N ILE A 12 -31.33 33.73 -46.23
CA ILE A 12 -30.06 33.59 -45.47
C ILE A 12 -29.04 33.08 -46.47
N SER A 13 -28.01 33.89 -46.79
CA SER A 13 -27.04 33.51 -47.77
C SER A 13 -26.24 32.29 -47.28
N ALA A 14 -25.87 31.40 -48.22
CA ALA A 14 -25.09 30.18 -47.93
C ALA A 14 -23.80 30.48 -47.16
N SER A 15 -23.27 31.69 -47.27
CA SER A 15 -22.08 32.16 -46.53
C SER A 15 -22.34 32.36 -45.02
N PHE A 16 -23.56 32.70 -44.61
CA PHE A 16 -23.91 32.90 -43.21
C PHE A 16 -24.18 31.54 -42.52
N GLU A 17 -24.77 30.58 -43.19
CA GLU A 17 -24.90 29.20 -42.68
C GLU A 17 -23.52 28.53 -42.52
N ASP A 18 -22.62 28.71 -43.46
CA ASP A 18 -21.27 28.18 -43.34
C ASP A 18 -20.46 28.88 -42.25
N PHE A 19 -20.67 30.17 -42.02
CA PHE A 19 -20.10 30.90 -40.90
C PHE A 19 -20.63 30.36 -39.56
N LEU A 20 -21.93 30.16 -39.42
CA LEU A 20 -22.56 29.57 -38.22
C LEU A 20 -22.09 28.14 -37.99
N LYS A 21 -21.96 27.32 -39.03
CA LYS A 21 -21.41 25.94 -38.92
C LYS A 21 -19.94 25.93 -38.49
N ARG A 22 -19.14 26.89 -38.96
CA ARG A 22 -17.73 27.05 -38.49
C ARG A 22 -17.67 27.52 -37.06
N LEU A 23 -18.48 28.51 -36.67
CA LEU A 23 -18.57 29.01 -35.32
C LEU A 23 -19.04 27.92 -34.37
N TRP A 24 -20.07 27.15 -34.76
CA TRP A 24 -20.58 26.00 -33.98
C TRP A 24 -19.54 24.90 -33.85
N LYS A 25 -18.83 24.55 -34.94
CA LYS A 25 -17.72 23.57 -34.86
C LYS A 25 -16.57 24.05 -34.00
N SER A 26 -16.19 25.34 -34.09
CA SER A 26 -15.11 25.90 -33.27
C SER A 26 -15.50 26.00 -31.78
N THR A 27 -16.77 26.34 -31.52
CA THR A 27 -17.30 26.41 -30.15
C THR A 27 -17.41 25.01 -29.53
N ILE A 28 -17.92 24.01 -30.29
CA ILE A 28 -17.95 22.62 -29.84
C ILE A 28 -16.52 22.06 -29.65
N ALA A 29 -15.59 22.36 -30.58
CA ALA A 29 -14.20 21.94 -30.45
C ALA A 29 -13.48 22.58 -29.26
N PHE A 30 -13.90 23.81 -28.86
CA PHE A 30 -13.39 24.46 -27.64
C PHE A 30 -13.94 23.83 -26.35
N PHE A 31 -15.21 23.43 -26.35
CA PHE A 31 -15.85 22.78 -25.19
C PHE A 31 -15.69 21.25 -25.17
N TYR A 32 -15.57 20.62 -26.34
CA TYR A 32 -15.41 19.16 -26.51
C TYR A 32 -14.26 18.90 -27.49
N PRO A 33 -13.03 18.77 -27.02
CA PRO A 33 -11.90 18.45 -27.88
C PRO A 33 -12.15 17.10 -28.57
N THR A 34 -12.16 17.14 -29.91
CA THR A 34 -12.38 15.97 -30.78
C THR A 34 -11.15 15.06 -30.84
N ASN A 35 -9.98 15.57 -30.41
CA ASN A 35 -8.75 14.81 -30.33
C ASN A 35 -8.72 14.01 -29.01
N PRO A 36 -8.60 12.67 -29.06
CA PRO A 36 -8.45 11.84 -27.86
C PRO A 36 -7.28 12.29 -26.95
N ASP A 37 -6.20 12.81 -27.53
CA ASP A 37 -5.05 13.29 -26.76
C ASP A 37 -5.32 14.64 -26.06
N GLU A 38 -6.17 15.50 -26.59
CA GLU A 38 -6.61 16.71 -25.91
C GLU A 38 -7.64 16.44 -24.80
N ARG A 39 -8.52 15.47 -25.00
CA ARG A 39 -9.42 14.97 -23.92
C ARG A 39 -8.61 14.42 -22.76
N ARG A 40 -7.62 13.56 -23.04
CA ARG A 40 -6.73 12.98 -22.03
C ARG A 40 -5.95 14.03 -21.24
N ARG A 41 -5.56 15.17 -21.85
CA ARG A 41 -4.83 16.26 -21.17
C ARG A 41 -5.68 17.13 -20.24
N LYS A 42 -7.01 16.98 -20.26
CA LYS A 42 -7.93 17.80 -19.45
C LYS A 42 -8.51 17.05 -18.25
N MET A 43 -8.41 15.71 -18.23
CA MET A 43 -9.11 14.90 -17.23
C MET A 43 -8.74 15.24 -15.80
N ILE A 44 -7.46 15.42 -15.47
CA ILE A 44 -7.05 15.78 -14.10
C ILE A 44 -7.62 17.13 -13.66
N LYS A 45 -7.78 18.11 -14.57
CA LYS A 45 -8.40 19.41 -14.25
C LYS A 45 -9.90 19.27 -13.96
N GLU A 46 -10.60 18.48 -14.77
CA GLU A 46 -12.03 18.21 -14.61
C GLU A 46 -12.28 17.42 -13.31
N ALA A 47 -11.42 16.45 -13.03
CA ALA A 47 -11.44 15.70 -11.79
C ALA A 47 -11.24 16.59 -10.55
N ILE A 48 -10.25 17.50 -10.58
CA ILE A 48 -10.05 18.50 -9.51
C ILE A 48 -11.33 19.32 -9.30
N GLY A 49 -11.94 19.81 -10.40
CA GLY A 49 -13.19 20.58 -10.32
C GLY A 49 -14.34 19.79 -9.65
N LYS A 50 -14.50 18.49 -9.96
CA LYS A 50 -15.48 17.63 -9.31
C LYS A 50 -15.18 17.44 -7.82
N LEU A 51 -13.92 17.14 -7.49
CA LEU A 51 -13.49 16.88 -6.11
C LEU A 51 -13.66 18.10 -5.19
N VAL A 52 -13.39 19.31 -5.70
CA VAL A 52 -13.63 20.57 -4.98
C VAL A 52 -15.11 20.76 -4.66
N LEU A 53 -16.01 20.27 -5.52
CA LEU A 53 -17.45 20.24 -5.29
C LEU A 53 -17.92 19.01 -4.47
N LYS A 54 -16.98 18.26 -3.88
CA LYS A 54 -17.23 17.02 -3.10
C LYS A 54 -17.96 15.94 -3.89
N LYS A 55 -17.81 15.91 -5.22
CA LYS A 55 -18.38 14.87 -6.08
C LYS A 55 -17.37 13.74 -6.27
N ASP A 56 -17.89 12.50 -6.25
CA ASP A 56 -17.08 11.31 -6.50
C ASP A 56 -16.66 11.22 -7.97
N LEU A 57 -15.51 10.61 -8.19
CA LEU A 57 -15.05 10.23 -9.52
C LEU A 57 -15.55 8.83 -9.85
N THR A 58 -15.92 8.62 -11.10
CA THR A 58 -16.13 7.28 -11.63
C THR A 58 -14.82 6.51 -11.72
N ALA A 59 -14.88 5.19 -11.82
CA ALA A 59 -13.67 4.36 -11.99
C ALA A 59 -12.86 4.80 -13.22
N MET A 60 -13.53 5.05 -14.35
CA MET A 60 -12.89 5.51 -15.59
C MET A 60 -12.18 6.85 -15.42
N GLU A 61 -12.79 7.83 -14.77
CA GLU A 61 -12.17 9.14 -14.51
C GLU A 61 -10.94 9.00 -13.62
N MET A 62 -11.01 8.15 -12.59
CA MET A 62 -9.86 7.87 -11.72
C MET A 62 -8.73 7.17 -12.49
N GLU A 63 -9.05 6.18 -13.32
CA GLU A 63 -8.07 5.47 -14.15
C GLU A 63 -7.36 6.41 -15.13
N GLU A 64 -8.09 7.31 -15.78
CA GLU A 64 -7.52 8.31 -16.69
C GLU A 64 -6.60 9.29 -15.95
N VAL A 65 -7.03 9.81 -14.79
CA VAL A 65 -6.19 10.70 -13.96
C VAL A 65 -4.91 9.99 -13.50
N MET A 66 -5.03 8.77 -13.01
CA MET A 66 -3.86 7.96 -12.62
C MET A 66 -2.94 7.68 -13.82
N GLY A 67 -3.53 7.48 -15.00
CA GLY A 67 -2.80 7.36 -16.25
C GLY A 67 -2.00 8.62 -16.60
N GLU A 68 -2.56 9.83 -16.40
CA GLU A 68 -1.85 11.11 -16.60
C GLU A 68 -0.71 11.29 -15.59
N ILE A 69 -0.95 10.95 -14.31
CA ILE A 69 0.05 11.06 -13.24
C ILE A 69 1.24 10.13 -13.52
N THR A 70 0.97 8.84 -13.76
CA THR A 70 2.01 7.82 -13.94
C THR A 70 2.77 7.95 -15.26
N SER A 71 2.18 8.56 -16.29
CA SER A 71 2.87 8.88 -17.55
C SER A 71 3.60 10.22 -17.53
N LYS A 72 3.70 10.87 -16.36
CA LYS A 72 4.36 12.16 -16.15
C LYS A 72 3.77 13.32 -17.00
N ARG A 73 2.50 13.22 -17.42
CA ARG A 73 1.80 14.26 -18.20
C ARG A 73 1.16 15.33 -17.31
N ALA A 74 0.81 14.97 -16.06
CA ALA A 74 0.28 15.92 -15.09
C ALA A 74 1.41 16.76 -14.47
N SER A 75 1.19 18.06 -14.32
CA SER A 75 2.13 18.95 -13.64
C SER A 75 2.14 18.75 -12.14
N THR A 76 3.22 19.16 -11.46
CA THR A 76 3.33 19.12 -9.99
C THR A 76 2.15 19.81 -9.31
N ALA A 77 1.72 20.98 -9.82
CA ALA A 77 0.58 21.72 -9.26
C ALA A 77 -0.73 20.92 -9.41
N GLN A 78 -0.95 20.30 -10.56
CA GLN A 78 -2.14 19.47 -10.79
C GLN A 78 -2.17 18.24 -9.88
N ILE A 79 -1.05 17.53 -9.74
CA ILE A 79 -0.96 16.37 -8.85
C ILE A 79 -1.22 16.79 -7.40
N ALA A 80 -0.57 17.85 -6.93
CA ALA A 80 -0.77 18.37 -5.57
C ALA A 80 -2.23 18.76 -5.31
N SER A 81 -2.85 19.50 -6.23
CA SER A 81 -4.25 19.92 -6.13
C SER A 81 -5.21 18.72 -6.13
N PHE A 82 -4.97 17.74 -7.02
CA PHE A 82 -5.78 16.52 -7.11
C PHE A 82 -5.72 15.72 -5.81
N LEU A 83 -4.52 15.43 -5.31
CA LEU A 83 -4.33 14.66 -4.08
C LEU A 83 -4.95 15.35 -2.87
N THR A 84 -4.79 16.67 -2.78
CA THR A 84 -5.37 17.46 -1.67
C THR A 84 -6.89 17.51 -1.76
N ALA A 85 -7.46 17.78 -2.94
CA ALA A 85 -8.92 17.83 -3.11
C ALA A 85 -9.57 16.46 -2.85
N LEU A 86 -8.96 15.37 -3.34
CA LEU A 86 -9.43 14.00 -3.10
C LEU A 86 -9.40 13.67 -1.61
N ARG A 87 -8.31 14.02 -0.90
CA ARG A 87 -8.20 13.85 0.55
C ARG A 87 -9.26 14.64 1.33
N MET A 88 -9.52 15.88 0.93
CA MET A 88 -10.55 16.72 1.55
C MET A 88 -11.97 16.23 1.32
N LYS A 89 -12.24 15.64 0.18
CA LYS A 89 -13.52 14.97 -0.12
C LYS A 89 -13.66 13.68 0.68
N GLY A 90 -12.59 12.94 0.82
CA GLY A 90 -12.53 11.56 1.30
C GLY A 90 -12.67 10.57 0.13
N GLU A 91 -11.73 9.64 0.04
CA GLU A 91 -11.68 8.62 -1.01
C GLU A 91 -12.79 7.58 -0.85
N THR A 92 -13.45 7.20 -1.95
CA THR A 92 -14.40 6.08 -1.99
C THR A 92 -13.70 4.75 -2.29
N PRO A 93 -14.28 3.58 -1.93
CA PRO A 93 -13.73 2.29 -2.30
C PRO A 93 -13.52 2.13 -3.81
N GLY A 94 -14.44 2.66 -4.63
CA GLY A 94 -14.36 2.63 -6.10
C GLY A 94 -13.17 3.41 -6.63
N GLU A 95 -12.94 4.63 -6.11
CA GLU A 95 -11.80 5.47 -6.48
C GLU A 95 -10.46 4.84 -6.10
N ILE A 96 -10.36 4.29 -4.87
CA ILE A 96 -9.14 3.59 -4.42
C ILE A 96 -8.87 2.36 -5.28
N THR A 97 -9.92 1.56 -5.56
CA THR A 97 -9.81 0.34 -6.38
C THR A 97 -9.32 0.68 -7.80
N ALA A 98 -9.91 1.67 -8.44
CA ALA A 98 -9.53 2.10 -9.79
C ALA A 98 -8.08 2.59 -9.86
N ALA A 99 -7.67 3.41 -8.88
CA ALA A 99 -6.30 3.88 -8.78
C ALA A 99 -5.30 2.73 -8.56
N ALA A 100 -5.64 1.77 -7.68
CA ALA A 100 -4.80 0.59 -7.40
C ALA A 100 -4.62 -0.28 -8.66
N LYS A 101 -5.69 -0.50 -9.45
CA LYS A 101 -5.62 -1.27 -10.70
C LYS A 101 -4.62 -0.68 -11.68
N VAL A 102 -4.65 0.63 -11.91
CA VAL A 102 -3.70 1.31 -12.81
C VAL A 102 -2.25 1.13 -12.35
N LEU A 103 -2.00 1.21 -11.05
CA LEU A 103 -0.65 1.00 -10.51
C LEU A 103 -0.22 -0.48 -10.62
N LYS A 104 -1.11 -1.42 -10.31
CA LYS A 104 -0.83 -2.88 -10.45
C LYS A 104 -0.55 -3.28 -11.90
N GLU A 105 -1.24 -2.70 -12.88
CA GLU A 105 -0.97 -2.97 -14.30
C GLU A 105 0.42 -2.52 -14.73
N LYS A 106 0.94 -1.45 -14.13
CA LYS A 106 2.26 -0.88 -14.40
C LYS A 106 3.38 -1.45 -13.54
N SER A 107 3.02 -2.17 -12.48
CA SER A 107 3.98 -2.82 -11.62
C SER A 107 4.58 -4.08 -12.26
N LEU A 108 5.76 -4.43 -11.80
CA LEU A 108 6.38 -5.68 -12.20
C LEU A 108 5.51 -6.85 -11.75
N LYS A 109 5.16 -7.75 -12.68
CA LYS A 109 4.42 -8.97 -12.35
C LYS A 109 5.39 -10.04 -11.88
N MET A 110 5.11 -10.62 -10.72
CA MET A 110 5.88 -11.73 -10.16
C MET A 110 4.99 -12.94 -9.93
N ASN A 111 5.46 -14.11 -10.35
CA ASN A 111 4.73 -15.35 -10.11
C ASN A 111 5.20 -16.00 -8.80
N LEU A 112 4.52 -15.63 -7.70
CA LEU A 112 4.80 -16.18 -6.37
C LEU A 112 3.97 -17.44 -6.04
N GLY A 113 3.05 -17.83 -6.95
CA GLY A 113 2.14 -18.95 -6.70
C GLY A 113 0.97 -18.62 -5.79
N GLY A 114 -0.16 -19.37 -5.90
CA GLY A 114 -1.45 -19.00 -5.31
C GLY A 114 -1.61 -19.07 -3.78
N ASN A 115 -0.62 -19.59 -3.04
CA ASN A 115 -0.72 -19.81 -1.59
C ASN A 115 0.16 -18.85 -0.76
N SER A 116 0.35 -17.63 -1.24
CA SER A 116 1.10 -16.61 -0.50
C SER A 116 0.19 -15.71 0.32
N VAL A 117 0.66 -15.31 1.51
CA VAL A 117 0.04 -14.27 2.32
C VAL A 117 0.81 -12.97 2.15
N CYS A 118 0.11 -11.88 1.85
CA CYS A 118 0.67 -10.54 1.93
C CYS A 118 0.45 -9.96 3.32
N LEU A 119 1.54 -9.48 3.89
CA LEU A 119 1.56 -8.69 5.11
C LEU A 119 1.96 -7.27 4.73
N ASP A 120 0.97 -6.47 4.41
CA ASP A 120 1.21 -5.10 4.01
C ASP A 120 0.65 -4.13 5.03
N ARG A 121 1.34 -3.02 5.18
CA ARG A 121 0.97 -1.94 6.09
C ARG A 121 1.20 -0.61 5.44
N GLU A 122 0.38 0.34 5.82
CA GLU A 122 0.65 1.72 5.53
C GLU A 122 1.84 2.18 6.37
N GLU A 123 2.97 2.52 5.73
CA GLU A 123 4.08 3.14 6.45
C GLU A 123 3.75 4.61 6.76
N ILE A 124 3.52 4.87 8.05
CA ILE A 124 3.17 6.19 8.59
C ILE A 124 4.45 7.02 8.82
N THR A 125 5.23 7.29 7.81
CA THR A 125 6.52 7.96 8.06
C THR A 125 6.52 9.47 7.87
N VAL A 126 5.50 10.06 7.25
CA VAL A 126 5.52 11.51 6.94
C VAL A 126 4.66 12.34 7.90
N GLU A 127 3.75 11.73 8.65
CA GLU A 127 2.63 12.49 9.24
C GLU A 127 2.50 12.44 10.76
N ARG A 128 3.28 11.61 11.44
CA ARG A 128 3.25 11.59 12.92
C ARG A 128 3.59 12.95 13.52
N GLU A 129 4.47 13.72 12.90
CA GLU A 129 4.83 15.05 13.42
C GLU A 129 3.71 16.06 13.27
N THR A 130 2.96 16.04 12.16
CA THR A 130 1.90 17.03 11.91
C THR A 130 0.65 16.75 12.74
N ILE A 131 0.28 15.48 12.94
CA ILE A 131 -0.87 15.10 13.78
C ILE A 131 -0.55 15.22 15.25
N LEU A 132 0.66 14.92 15.68
CA LEU A 132 1.08 15.05 17.08
C LEU A 132 1.27 16.51 17.52
N SER A 133 1.57 17.42 16.60
CA SER A 133 1.64 18.87 16.93
C SER A 133 0.26 19.48 17.20
N THR A 134 -0.81 18.88 16.70
CA THR A 134 -2.19 19.33 16.95
C THR A 134 -2.88 18.63 18.12
N ALA A 135 -2.43 17.43 18.49
CA ALA A 135 -2.89 16.70 19.68
C ALA A 135 -1.99 17.07 20.87
N LYS A 136 -2.32 18.14 21.60
CA LYS A 136 -1.71 18.47 22.90
C LYS A 136 -1.87 17.27 23.85
N GLY A 137 -0.83 16.44 24.01
CA GLY A 137 -0.82 15.38 25.01
C GLY A 137 0.22 14.26 24.83
N LEU A 138 0.71 14.03 23.62
CA LEU A 138 1.73 12.99 23.37
C LEU A 138 2.96 13.60 22.68
N SER A 139 3.67 14.44 23.44
CA SER A 139 4.98 14.97 23.06
C SER A 139 6.03 13.86 23.14
N GLY A 140 6.31 13.24 22.02
CA GLY A 140 7.34 12.22 21.87
C GLY A 140 6.85 11.12 20.94
N GLY A 141 7.02 11.27 19.62
CA GLY A 141 6.61 10.31 18.61
C GLY A 141 7.12 8.90 18.96
N THR A 142 6.22 8.10 19.54
CA THR A 142 6.53 6.72 19.92
C THR A 142 6.42 5.88 18.66
N THR A 143 7.53 5.66 17.99
CA THR A 143 7.64 4.71 16.88
C THR A 143 7.70 3.32 17.49
N LEU A 144 6.80 2.43 17.10
CA LEU A 144 6.92 1.00 17.41
C LEU A 144 8.17 0.45 16.70
N PHE A 145 8.75 -0.64 17.25
CA PHE A 145 9.68 -1.43 16.46
C PHE A 145 8.95 -2.09 15.28
N ASN A 146 9.68 -2.62 14.32
CA ASN A 146 9.09 -3.19 13.10
C ASN A 146 8.38 -4.53 13.37
N VAL A 147 7.23 -4.46 14.06
CA VAL A 147 6.39 -5.63 14.43
C VAL A 147 6.07 -6.47 13.19
N SER A 148 5.67 -5.86 12.07
CA SER A 148 5.33 -6.59 10.84
C SER A 148 6.50 -7.36 10.24
N THR A 149 7.74 -6.87 10.39
CA THR A 149 8.93 -7.60 9.93
C THR A 149 9.19 -8.83 10.80
N ALA A 150 9.07 -8.67 12.13
CA ALA A 150 9.16 -9.80 13.06
C ALA A 150 8.04 -10.83 12.79
N THR A 151 6.80 -10.36 12.62
CA THR A 151 5.64 -11.18 12.26
C THR A 151 5.89 -11.98 10.98
N ALA A 152 6.40 -11.35 9.92
CA ALA A 152 6.71 -12.01 8.66
C ALA A 152 7.69 -13.18 8.83
N LEU A 153 8.75 -12.99 9.63
CA LEU A 153 9.74 -14.03 9.94
C LEU A 153 9.15 -15.16 10.77
N VAL A 154 8.31 -14.85 11.77
CA VAL A 154 7.64 -15.85 12.62
C VAL A 154 6.66 -16.68 11.80
N VAL A 155 5.87 -16.05 10.95
CA VAL A 155 4.89 -16.71 10.08
C VAL A 155 5.58 -17.60 9.06
N ALA A 156 6.67 -17.12 8.45
CA ALA A 156 7.47 -17.92 7.52
C ALA A 156 8.16 -19.10 8.23
N GLY A 157 8.68 -18.91 9.45
CA GLY A 157 9.22 -19.99 10.29
C GLY A 157 8.17 -21.03 10.68
N GLY A 158 6.91 -20.63 10.74
CA GLY A 158 5.76 -21.53 10.93
C GLY A 158 5.34 -22.29 9.68
N GLY A 159 6.01 -22.06 8.51
CA GLY A 159 5.77 -22.78 7.26
C GLY A 159 4.87 -22.04 6.26
N GLN A 160 4.28 -20.92 6.62
CA GLN A 160 3.45 -20.12 5.71
C GLN A 160 4.34 -19.27 4.79
N LYS A 161 4.06 -19.28 3.50
CA LYS A 161 4.81 -18.45 2.53
C LYS A 161 4.41 -16.98 2.64
N VAL A 162 5.41 -16.09 2.73
CA VAL A 162 5.21 -14.65 2.97
C VAL A 162 5.90 -13.82 1.88
N ALA A 163 5.15 -12.92 1.23
CA ALA A 163 5.68 -11.89 0.35
C ALA A 163 5.35 -10.53 0.95
N LYS A 164 6.37 -9.81 1.45
CA LYS A 164 6.17 -8.50 2.10
C LYS A 164 6.73 -7.38 1.25
N TYR A 165 5.86 -6.41 0.90
CA TYR A 165 6.30 -5.17 0.27
C TYR A 165 7.01 -4.28 1.28
N VAL A 166 8.15 -3.70 0.87
CA VAL A 166 8.98 -2.85 1.73
C VAL A 166 9.54 -1.67 0.95
N ARG A 167 9.68 -0.54 1.64
CA ARG A 167 10.29 0.66 1.10
C ARG A 167 11.22 1.31 2.10
N LYS A 168 12.15 2.14 1.61
CA LYS A 168 12.95 3.02 2.45
C LYS A 168 12.09 4.13 3.02
N SER A 169 12.33 4.49 4.27
CA SER A 169 11.61 5.60 4.90
C SER A 169 11.81 6.90 4.13
N LEU A 170 10.76 7.68 4.05
CA LEU A 170 10.84 9.09 3.64
C LEU A 170 11.36 9.99 4.77
N HIS A 171 11.40 9.47 5.99
CA HIS A 171 11.84 10.17 7.21
C HIS A 171 13.22 9.66 7.66
N PRO A 172 14.09 10.50 8.25
CA PRO A 172 15.47 10.12 8.61
C PRO A 172 15.57 9.09 9.73
N LEU A 173 14.50 8.72 10.44
CA LEU A 173 14.63 7.91 11.64
C LEU A 173 14.76 6.41 11.40
N CYS A 174 13.95 5.77 10.57
CA CYS A 174 14.08 4.33 10.26
C CYS A 174 12.91 3.84 9.40
N GLY A 175 13.17 3.29 8.23
CA GLY A 175 12.19 2.58 7.41
C GLY A 175 12.26 1.06 7.62
N CYS A 176 11.25 0.36 7.10
CA CYS A 176 11.23 -1.10 7.15
C CYS A 176 12.43 -1.70 6.41
N ALA A 177 12.77 -1.15 5.24
CA ALA A 177 13.93 -1.57 4.45
C ALA A 177 15.25 -1.41 5.21
N ASP A 178 15.41 -0.28 5.94
CA ASP A 178 16.64 -0.02 6.70
C ASP A 178 16.86 -1.06 7.82
N VAL A 179 15.78 -1.52 8.47
CA VAL A 179 15.85 -2.56 9.51
C VAL A 179 16.14 -3.93 8.91
N ILE A 180 15.57 -4.23 7.75
CA ILE A 180 15.82 -5.48 7.04
C ILE A 180 17.29 -5.57 6.62
N GLU A 181 17.85 -4.47 6.11
CA GLU A 181 19.30 -4.38 5.82
C GLU A 181 20.15 -4.54 7.10
N ALA A 182 19.74 -3.95 8.23
CA ALA A 182 20.40 -4.12 9.53
C ALA A 182 20.32 -5.55 10.09
N LEU A 183 19.30 -6.34 9.69
CA LEU A 183 19.20 -7.76 9.98
C LEU A 183 20.11 -8.63 9.07
N GLY A 184 20.87 -8.01 8.18
CA GLY A 184 21.80 -8.70 7.29
C GLY A 184 21.14 -9.24 6.01
N ILE A 185 19.99 -8.73 5.61
CA ILE A 185 19.31 -9.15 4.37
C ILE A 185 19.60 -8.13 3.27
N ASN A 186 20.06 -8.60 2.11
CA ASN A 186 20.23 -7.75 0.95
C ASN A 186 18.91 -7.59 0.19
N LEU A 187 18.48 -6.34 -0.05
CA LEU A 187 17.26 -6.00 -0.76
C LEU A 187 17.45 -5.81 -2.28
N ASP A 188 18.71 -5.72 -2.75
CA ASP A 188 19.03 -5.53 -4.16
C ASP A 188 19.01 -6.89 -4.88
N MET A 189 17.82 -7.41 -5.10
CA MET A 189 17.60 -8.67 -5.81
C MET A 189 16.75 -8.45 -7.06
N THR A 190 17.07 -9.18 -8.12
CA THR A 190 16.25 -9.20 -9.34
C THR A 190 14.92 -9.93 -9.09
N PRO A 191 13.90 -9.72 -9.93
CA PRO A 191 12.62 -10.43 -9.82
C PRO A 191 12.76 -11.95 -9.81
N THR A 192 13.62 -12.48 -10.68
CA THR A 192 13.89 -13.94 -10.75
C THR A 192 14.51 -14.48 -9.46
N GLN A 193 15.42 -13.68 -8.84
CA GLN A 193 16.00 -14.04 -7.54
C GLN A 193 14.98 -13.99 -6.43
N LEU A 194 14.08 -12.99 -6.42
CA LEU A 194 12.99 -12.90 -5.47
C LEU A 194 12.04 -14.09 -5.57
N GLU A 195 11.66 -14.51 -6.79
CA GLU A 195 10.86 -15.73 -7.00
C GLU A 195 11.56 -17.00 -6.49
N ARG A 196 12.86 -17.13 -6.75
CA ARG A 196 13.67 -18.24 -6.21
C ARG A 196 13.75 -18.20 -4.70
N CYS A 197 14.00 -17.03 -4.12
CA CYS A 197 14.01 -16.81 -2.66
C CYS A 197 12.69 -17.25 -2.03
N PHE A 198 11.59 -16.79 -2.57
CA PHE A 198 10.25 -17.16 -2.13
C PHE A 198 9.98 -18.66 -2.19
N LYS A 199 10.40 -19.33 -3.27
CA LYS A 199 10.25 -20.78 -3.43
C LYS A 199 11.14 -21.58 -2.47
N THR A 200 12.38 -21.12 -2.23
CA THR A 200 13.41 -21.86 -1.49
C THR A 200 13.36 -21.60 0.01
N VAL A 201 13.20 -20.31 0.40
CA VAL A 201 13.22 -19.88 1.80
C VAL A 201 11.82 -19.78 2.38
N GLY A 202 10.81 -19.49 1.54
CA GLY A 202 9.42 -19.30 1.96
C GLY A 202 9.06 -17.86 2.30
N ILE A 203 10.01 -16.93 2.23
CA ILE A 203 9.80 -15.50 2.46
C ILE A 203 10.63 -14.67 1.49
N CYS A 204 10.08 -13.55 1.01
CA CYS A 204 10.85 -12.52 0.31
C CYS A 204 10.35 -11.12 0.67
N PHE A 205 11.25 -10.13 0.55
CA PHE A 205 10.96 -8.72 0.71
C PHE A 205 11.00 -8.02 -0.66
N LEU A 206 9.86 -7.45 -1.06
CA LEU A 206 9.65 -6.81 -2.35
C LEU A 206 9.96 -5.33 -2.21
N HIS A 207 11.18 -4.92 -2.58
CA HIS A 207 11.65 -3.55 -2.41
C HIS A 207 11.07 -2.61 -3.47
N GLU A 208 10.50 -1.47 -3.03
CA GLU A 208 9.77 -0.49 -3.87
C GLU A 208 10.46 -0.11 -5.19
N PRO A 209 11.77 0.21 -5.26
CA PRO A 209 12.44 0.61 -6.50
C PRO A 209 12.38 -0.44 -7.61
N LEU A 210 12.24 -1.71 -7.25
CA LEU A 210 12.11 -2.82 -8.21
C LEU A 210 10.69 -2.96 -8.76
N VAL A 211 9.71 -2.45 -8.02
CA VAL A 211 8.30 -2.72 -8.27
C VAL A 211 7.61 -1.56 -9.01
N HIS A 212 8.03 -0.33 -8.78
CA HIS A 212 7.35 0.87 -9.28
C HIS A 212 8.27 1.88 -9.94
N ASN A 213 8.41 1.77 -11.27
CA ASN A 213 9.04 2.81 -12.07
C ASN A 213 8.01 3.92 -12.39
N GLY A 214 8.38 5.19 -12.18
CA GLY A 214 7.59 6.34 -12.64
C GLY A 214 6.82 7.11 -11.57
N LEU A 215 6.93 6.72 -10.29
CA LEU A 215 6.30 7.44 -9.18
C LEU A 215 7.23 8.42 -8.44
N GLU A 216 8.48 8.60 -8.86
CA GLU A 216 9.47 9.46 -8.19
C GLU A 216 8.96 10.91 -8.02
N ASN A 217 8.26 11.43 -9.05
CA ASN A 217 7.65 12.76 -8.99
C ASN A 217 6.57 12.85 -7.92
N VAL A 218 5.76 11.80 -7.77
CA VAL A 218 4.69 11.74 -6.77
C VAL A 218 5.27 11.71 -5.36
N ILE A 219 6.34 10.95 -5.14
CA ILE A 219 7.04 10.89 -3.84
C ILE A 219 7.55 12.28 -3.44
N SER A 220 8.18 13.02 -4.37
CA SER A 220 8.65 14.38 -4.12
C SER A 220 7.50 15.34 -3.79
N ILE A 221 6.38 15.21 -4.50
CA ILE A 221 5.18 16.04 -4.28
C ILE A 221 4.57 15.72 -2.91
N ARG A 222 4.39 14.44 -2.56
CA ARG A 222 3.87 14.00 -1.26
C ARG A 222 4.67 14.58 -0.10
N ARG A 223 6.03 14.55 -0.17
CA ARG A 223 6.89 15.19 0.84
C ARG A 223 6.61 16.67 1.01
N LYS A 224 6.39 17.39 -0.10
CA LYS A 224 6.13 18.85 -0.07
C LYS A 224 4.73 19.18 0.43
N ILE A 225 3.73 18.33 0.15
CA ILE A 225 2.36 18.50 0.66
C ILE A 225 2.30 18.25 2.17
N GLY A 226 3.01 17.25 2.69
CA GLY A 226 3.12 16.92 4.12
C GLY A 226 1.84 16.38 4.76
N ILE A 227 0.87 15.88 3.97
CA ILE A 227 -0.37 15.25 4.46
C ILE A 227 -0.53 13.83 3.90
N ARG A 228 -1.39 13.04 4.53
CA ARG A 228 -1.82 11.75 3.99
C ARG A 228 -2.64 11.95 2.73
N THR A 229 -2.37 11.14 1.72
CA THR A 229 -3.01 11.19 0.42
C THR A 229 -3.45 9.81 -0.01
N LEU A 230 -4.18 9.71 -1.13
CA LEU A 230 -4.55 8.45 -1.76
C LEU A 230 -3.39 7.45 -1.82
N PHE A 231 -2.15 7.91 -2.07
CA PHE A 231 -0.99 7.03 -2.20
C PHE A 231 -0.63 6.29 -0.91
N ASN A 232 -1.00 6.81 0.25
CA ASN A 232 -0.84 6.08 1.50
C ASN A 232 -1.75 4.83 1.55
N LEU A 233 -2.94 4.93 0.99
CA LEU A 233 -3.88 3.81 0.88
C LEU A 233 -3.50 2.84 -0.25
N LEU A 234 -2.84 3.34 -1.30
CA LEU A 234 -2.44 2.53 -2.45
C LEU A 234 -1.21 1.67 -2.17
N ASP A 235 -0.25 2.19 -1.39
CA ASP A 235 1.02 1.52 -1.13
C ASP A 235 0.87 0.03 -0.75
N PRO A 236 0.00 -0.38 0.20
CA PRO A 236 -0.18 -1.79 0.54
C PRO A 236 -1.00 -2.60 -0.46
N LEU A 237 -1.67 -1.95 -1.42
CA LEU A 237 -2.53 -2.59 -2.41
C LEU A 237 -1.80 -3.00 -3.69
N ILE A 238 -0.60 -2.46 -3.91
CA ILE A 238 0.17 -2.60 -5.16
C ILE A 238 1.27 -3.66 -5.08
N ASN A 239 1.18 -4.55 -4.09
CA ASN A 239 2.10 -5.68 -3.97
C ASN A 239 2.03 -6.57 -5.23
N PRO A 240 3.16 -6.82 -5.92
CA PRO A 240 3.20 -7.58 -7.16
C PRO A 240 2.96 -9.08 -6.98
N GLY A 241 2.89 -9.56 -5.75
CA GLY A 241 2.73 -10.97 -5.42
C GLY A 241 1.32 -11.54 -5.65
N GLU A 242 0.34 -10.71 -6.01
CA GLU A 242 -1.06 -11.10 -6.27
C GLU A 242 -1.65 -12.05 -5.21
N ALA A 243 -1.37 -11.81 -3.93
CA ALA A 243 -1.78 -12.69 -2.87
C ALA A 243 -3.31 -12.76 -2.73
N LYS A 244 -3.81 -13.98 -2.55
CA LYS A 244 -5.22 -14.27 -2.32
C LYS A 244 -5.64 -14.05 -0.87
N VAL A 245 -4.67 -13.95 0.02
CA VAL A 245 -4.86 -13.74 1.46
C VAL A 245 -4.07 -12.52 1.90
N GLN A 246 -4.70 -11.57 2.59
CA GLN A 246 -4.04 -10.34 3.01
C GLN A 246 -4.43 -9.92 4.43
N VAL A 247 -3.44 -9.51 5.22
CA VAL A 247 -3.62 -8.77 6.47
C VAL A 247 -3.13 -7.34 6.25
N LEU A 248 -4.02 -6.37 6.39
CA LEU A 248 -3.77 -4.96 6.14
C LEU A 248 -4.00 -4.13 7.40
N GLY A 249 -2.98 -3.44 7.87
CA GLY A 249 -3.10 -2.43 8.90
C GLY A 249 -3.49 -1.06 8.33
N VAL A 250 -4.40 -0.36 9.00
CA VAL A 250 -4.82 0.99 8.63
C VAL A 250 -4.75 1.95 9.81
N TYR A 251 -4.46 3.22 9.52
CA TYR A 251 -4.25 4.26 10.54
C TYR A 251 -5.54 4.83 11.15
N ASP A 252 -6.69 4.58 10.54
CA ASP A 252 -7.98 5.12 10.95
C ASP A 252 -9.00 3.97 11.03
N PRO A 253 -9.74 3.81 12.14
CA PRO A 253 -10.71 2.74 12.28
C PRO A 253 -11.83 2.77 11.23
N ASN A 254 -12.15 3.95 10.69
CA ASN A 254 -13.16 4.10 9.63
C ASN A 254 -12.69 3.54 8.27
N LEU A 255 -11.39 3.29 8.12
CA LEU A 255 -10.84 2.69 6.91
C LEU A 255 -10.94 1.16 6.89
N THR A 256 -11.24 0.51 8.02
CA THR A 256 -11.22 -0.96 8.07
C THR A 256 -12.21 -1.58 7.10
N GLU A 257 -13.48 -1.18 7.10
CA GLU A 257 -14.51 -1.69 6.19
C GLU A 257 -14.28 -1.20 4.75
N LYS A 258 -13.88 0.06 4.59
CA LYS A 258 -13.56 0.64 3.28
C LYS A 258 -12.46 -0.13 2.57
N MET A 259 -11.37 -0.43 3.25
CA MET A 259 -10.24 -1.15 2.67
C MET A 259 -10.52 -2.63 2.49
N ALA A 260 -11.36 -3.24 3.31
CA ALA A 260 -11.88 -4.59 3.07
C ALA A 260 -12.63 -4.67 1.73
N ALA A 261 -13.53 -3.71 1.46
CA ALA A 261 -14.23 -3.62 0.18
C ALA A 261 -13.26 -3.42 -1.00
N VAL A 262 -12.22 -2.59 -0.82
CA VAL A 262 -11.18 -2.39 -1.85
C VAL A 262 -10.43 -3.68 -2.14
N LEU A 263 -9.99 -4.41 -1.11
CA LEU A 263 -9.28 -5.69 -1.26
C LEU A 263 -10.11 -6.73 -1.99
N MET A 264 -11.40 -6.86 -1.63
CA MET A 264 -12.33 -7.75 -2.32
C MET A 264 -12.48 -7.36 -3.81
N ASN A 265 -12.63 -6.07 -4.11
CA ASN A 265 -12.70 -5.56 -5.49
C ASN A 265 -11.42 -5.80 -6.29
N LEU A 266 -10.27 -5.94 -5.62
CA LEU A 266 -8.97 -6.28 -6.22
C LEU A 266 -8.74 -7.80 -6.35
N GLY A 267 -9.70 -8.64 -5.93
CA GLY A 267 -9.67 -10.08 -6.05
C GLY A 267 -8.97 -10.82 -4.91
N VAL A 268 -8.79 -10.16 -3.77
CA VAL A 268 -8.35 -10.83 -2.52
C VAL A 268 -9.53 -11.66 -1.99
N GLU A 269 -9.30 -12.94 -1.71
CA GLU A 269 -10.36 -13.89 -1.34
C GLU A 269 -10.68 -13.87 0.14
N LYS A 270 -9.65 -13.65 0.96
CA LYS A 270 -9.75 -13.62 2.43
C LYS A 270 -8.83 -12.54 2.98
N GLY A 271 -9.25 -11.83 4.01
CA GLY A 271 -8.38 -10.86 4.63
C GLY A 271 -8.87 -10.31 5.94
N LEU A 272 -7.94 -9.69 6.64
CA LEU A 272 -8.18 -8.88 7.82
C LEU A 272 -7.72 -7.46 7.55
N VAL A 273 -8.58 -6.49 7.79
CA VAL A 273 -8.20 -5.08 7.88
C VAL A 273 -8.27 -4.67 9.33
N ILE A 274 -7.16 -4.22 9.87
CA ILE A 274 -6.99 -4.01 11.32
C ILE A 274 -6.62 -2.57 11.65
N HIS A 275 -7.09 -2.11 12.81
CA HIS A 275 -6.71 -0.83 13.41
C HIS A 275 -6.62 -0.99 14.92
N GLY A 276 -5.42 -0.95 15.47
CA GLY A 276 -5.16 -0.92 16.91
C GLY A 276 -5.23 0.51 17.43
N LYS A 277 -6.08 0.75 18.44
CA LYS A 277 -6.34 2.08 19.00
C LYS A 277 -5.08 2.87 19.35
N ASP A 278 -4.07 2.18 19.91
CA ASP A 278 -2.83 2.80 20.37
C ASP A 278 -1.63 2.53 19.43
N THR A 279 -1.71 1.49 18.60
CA THR A 279 -0.64 1.05 17.70
C THR A 279 -0.94 1.34 16.24
N LEU A 280 -2.13 1.86 15.98
CA LEU A 280 -2.64 2.29 14.69
C LEU A 280 -2.82 1.15 13.68
N ASP A 281 -1.76 0.64 13.08
CA ASP A 281 -1.77 -0.33 11.99
C ASP A 281 -1.38 -1.76 12.41
N GLU A 282 -1.45 -2.05 13.72
CA GLU A 282 -1.12 -3.35 14.32
C GLU A 282 -2.28 -3.90 15.13
N ILE A 283 -2.35 -5.23 15.35
CA ILE A 283 -3.14 -5.77 16.45
C ILE A 283 -2.43 -5.39 17.74
N SER A 284 -3.10 -4.59 18.56
CA SER A 284 -2.53 -3.98 19.75
C SER A 284 -2.49 -4.96 20.92
N ILE A 285 -1.43 -4.84 21.75
CA ILE A 285 -1.37 -5.40 23.10
C ILE A 285 -1.49 -4.32 24.20
N THR A 286 -1.63 -3.05 23.79
CA THR A 286 -1.76 -1.91 24.69
C THR A 286 -3.21 -1.42 24.77
N GLY A 287 -4.08 -1.89 23.86
CA GLY A 287 -5.47 -1.46 23.78
C GLY A 287 -6.33 -2.38 22.93
N GLU A 288 -7.52 -1.90 22.59
CA GLU A 288 -8.44 -2.57 21.69
C GLU A 288 -7.99 -2.45 20.24
N THR A 289 -8.31 -3.45 19.43
CA THR A 289 -8.11 -3.45 17.99
C THR A 289 -9.44 -3.67 17.29
N ARG A 290 -9.78 -2.80 16.34
CA ARG A 290 -10.87 -3.04 15.40
C ARG A 290 -10.36 -3.95 14.28
N VAL A 291 -11.10 -5.01 14.03
CA VAL A 291 -10.84 -5.98 12.96
C VAL A 291 -12.05 -5.99 12.03
N THR A 292 -11.81 -5.83 10.74
CA THR A 292 -12.78 -6.15 9.69
C THR A 292 -12.25 -7.36 8.93
N GLU A 293 -12.91 -8.49 9.12
CA GLU A 293 -12.61 -9.76 8.45
C GLU A 293 -13.52 -9.91 7.25
N PHE A 294 -12.96 -10.38 6.13
CA PHE A 294 -13.74 -10.81 4.99
C PHE A 294 -13.26 -12.18 4.50
N ARG A 295 -14.22 -13.04 4.20
CA ARG A 295 -13.99 -14.40 3.70
C ARG A 295 -15.23 -14.86 2.95
N GLU A 296 -15.05 -15.47 1.76
CA GLU A 296 -16.14 -16.05 0.97
C GLU A 296 -17.30 -15.08 0.68
N GLY A 297 -16.98 -13.79 0.55
CA GLY A 297 -17.96 -12.73 0.30
C GLY A 297 -18.66 -12.17 1.55
N GLU A 298 -18.48 -12.79 2.71
CA GLU A 298 -18.96 -12.26 3.99
C GLU A 298 -17.99 -11.27 4.57
N VAL A 299 -18.52 -10.19 5.16
CA VAL A 299 -17.73 -9.15 5.86
C VAL A 299 -18.29 -8.99 7.26
N ARG A 300 -17.40 -9.05 8.26
CA ARG A 300 -17.77 -8.79 9.65
C ARG A 300 -16.74 -7.92 10.35
N SER A 301 -17.21 -6.99 11.17
CA SER A 301 -16.35 -6.13 11.99
C SER A 301 -16.56 -6.43 13.47
N TYR A 302 -15.48 -6.53 14.22
CA TYR A 302 -15.50 -6.79 15.65
C TYR A 302 -14.30 -6.14 16.35
N LEU A 303 -14.35 -6.08 17.68
CA LEU A 303 -13.25 -5.62 18.52
C LEU A 303 -12.59 -6.80 19.21
N ILE A 304 -11.29 -6.75 19.32
CA ILE A 304 -10.49 -7.68 20.13
C ILE A 304 -9.57 -6.91 21.06
N LYS A 305 -9.17 -7.52 22.15
CA LYS A 305 -8.23 -6.97 23.14
C LYS A 305 -7.28 -8.06 23.64
N PRO A 306 -6.10 -7.71 24.18
CA PRO A 306 -5.11 -8.69 24.64
C PRO A 306 -5.67 -9.70 25.64
N GLU A 307 -6.57 -9.25 26.53
CA GLU A 307 -7.18 -10.08 27.57
C GLU A 307 -8.04 -11.22 27.02
N ASP A 308 -8.62 -11.07 25.81
CA ASP A 308 -9.41 -12.11 25.14
C ASP A 308 -8.56 -13.34 24.80
N PHE A 309 -7.23 -13.16 24.77
CA PHE A 309 -6.24 -14.20 24.47
C PHE A 309 -5.39 -14.59 25.67
N GLY A 310 -5.77 -14.17 26.88
CA GLY A 310 -5.00 -14.41 28.09
C GLY A 310 -3.68 -13.64 28.16
N MET A 311 -3.50 -12.62 27.33
CA MET A 311 -2.32 -11.76 27.35
C MET A 311 -2.55 -10.58 28.30
N LYS A 312 -1.51 -10.22 29.04
CA LYS A 312 -1.56 -9.03 29.91
C LYS A 312 -1.40 -7.79 29.05
N ARG A 313 -2.24 -6.78 29.31
CA ARG A 313 -2.11 -5.47 28.65
C ARG A 313 -0.76 -4.85 29.00
N ALA A 314 -0.05 -4.39 27.98
CA ALA A 314 1.25 -3.76 28.10
C ALA A 314 1.15 -2.23 28.02
N GLU A 315 2.20 -1.55 28.44
CA GLU A 315 2.38 -0.12 28.23
C GLU A 315 3.05 0.14 26.88
N LEU A 316 2.72 1.26 26.23
CA LEU A 316 3.25 1.62 24.91
C LEU A 316 4.79 1.72 24.90
N VAL A 317 5.40 2.11 26.02
CA VAL A 317 6.86 2.21 26.17
C VAL A 317 7.57 0.85 26.03
N GLU A 318 6.90 -0.24 26.42
CA GLU A 318 7.48 -1.59 26.37
C GLU A 318 7.67 -2.12 24.94
N ILE A 319 6.86 -1.61 23.99
CA ILE A 319 6.91 -1.98 22.58
C ILE A 319 7.54 -0.89 21.69
N ARG A 320 8.15 0.12 22.33
CA ARG A 320 8.80 1.21 21.62
C ARG A 320 10.01 0.72 20.83
N GLY A 321 10.16 1.24 19.61
CA GLY A 321 11.35 1.08 18.76
C GLY A 321 12.39 2.19 18.98
N GLY A 322 13.33 2.27 18.04
CA GLY A 322 14.43 3.24 18.04
C GLY A 322 15.06 3.37 16.67
N THR A 323 16.41 3.40 16.64
CA THR A 323 17.18 3.37 15.38
C THR A 323 16.99 2.01 14.67
N LYS A 324 17.44 1.91 13.42
CA LYS A 324 17.37 0.65 12.67
C LYS A 324 18.13 -0.48 13.37
N GLU A 325 19.28 -0.18 13.98
CA GLU A 325 20.08 -1.14 14.74
C GLU A 325 19.31 -1.63 15.97
N LYS A 326 18.70 -0.69 16.72
CA LYS A 326 17.88 -1.05 17.90
C LYS A 326 16.66 -1.87 17.52
N ASN A 327 15.99 -1.54 16.42
CA ASN A 327 14.85 -2.30 15.94
C ASN A 327 15.25 -3.70 15.45
N ALA A 328 16.41 -3.83 14.79
CA ALA A 328 16.97 -5.13 14.42
C ALA A 328 17.30 -5.98 15.66
N GLU A 329 17.91 -5.38 16.69
CA GLU A 329 18.19 -6.04 17.98
C GLU A 329 16.89 -6.56 18.62
N ILE A 330 15.84 -5.71 18.69
CA ILE A 330 14.53 -6.09 19.24
C ILE A 330 13.94 -7.29 18.49
N ILE A 331 14.00 -7.27 17.15
CA ILE A 331 13.52 -8.39 16.34
C ILE A 331 14.31 -9.67 16.68
N LEU A 332 15.64 -9.60 16.78
CA LEU A 332 16.47 -10.74 17.17
C LEU A 332 16.14 -11.25 18.57
N GLU A 333 15.87 -10.37 19.55
CA GLU A 333 15.41 -10.75 20.89
C GLU A 333 14.12 -11.56 20.82
N VAL A 334 13.12 -11.10 20.03
CA VAL A 334 11.86 -11.80 19.83
C VAL A 334 12.09 -13.17 19.20
N LEU A 335 12.88 -13.24 18.11
CA LEU A 335 13.16 -14.50 17.40
C LEU A 335 13.98 -15.50 18.24
N LYS A 336 14.74 -15.03 19.21
CA LYS A 336 15.43 -15.86 20.24
C LYS A 336 14.51 -16.31 21.37
N GLY A 337 13.24 -15.92 21.36
CA GLY A 337 12.26 -16.37 22.35
C GLY A 337 12.21 -15.57 23.64
N ILE A 338 12.83 -14.37 23.70
CA ILE A 338 12.78 -13.51 24.90
C ILE A 338 11.33 -13.13 25.16
N LYS A 339 10.83 -13.43 26.36
CA LYS A 339 9.44 -13.18 26.79
C LYS A 339 9.21 -11.69 27.05
N GLY A 340 7.97 -11.25 26.95
CA GLY A 340 7.53 -9.89 27.25
C GLY A 340 6.69 -9.27 26.13
N ALA A 341 6.30 -8.01 26.31
CA ALA A 341 5.37 -7.28 25.47
C ALA A 341 5.75 -7.28 23.98
N ARG A 342 7.05 -7.21 23.65
CA ARG A 342 7.55 -7.25 22.27
C ARG A 342 7.29 -8.58 21.57
N ARG A 343 7.43 -9.67 22.30
CA ARG A 343 7.07 -11.00 21.79
C ARG A 343 5.56 -11.15 21.68
N ASP A 344 4.82 -10.71 22.67
CA ASP A 344 3.37 -10.89 22.74
C ASP A 344 2.65 -10.18 21.59
N ILE A 345 3.05 -8.95 21.23
CA ILE A 345 2.49 -8.28 20.06
C ILE A 345 2.81 -9.02 18.76
N VAL A 346 4.00 -9.61 18.62
CA VAL A 346 4.37 -10.40 17.43
C VAL A 346 3.57 -11.70 17.40
N LEU A 347 3.36 -12.38 18.54
CA LEU A 347 2.53 -13.58 18.61
C LEU A 347 1.11 -13.31 18.17
N LEU A 348 0.50 -12.21 18.64
CA LEU A 348 -0.89 -11.86 18.32
C LEU A 348 -1.06 -11.48 16.83
N ASN A 349 -0.12 -10.71 16.27
CA ASN A 349 -0.14 -10.36 14.86
C ASN A 349 0.15 -11.58 13.97
N SER A 350 1.03 -12.50 14.38
CA SER A 350 1.28 -13.75 13.67
C SER A 350 0.07 -14.70 13.71
N ALA A 351 -0.63 -14.73 14.85
CA ALA A 351 -1.85 -15.52 15.00
C ALA A 351 -2.94 -15.12 14.00
N ALA A 352 -3.14 -13.82 13.81
CA ALA A 352 -4.07 -13.29 12.82
C ALA A 352 -3.73 -13.78 11.40
N VAL A 353 -2.44 -13.82 11.06
CA VAL A 353 -1.99 -14.33 9.76
C VAL A 353 -2.26 -15.83 9.61
N PHE A 354 -1.88 -16.64 10.60
CA PHE A 354 -2.15 -18.09 10.57
C PHE A 354 -3.64 -18.39 10.47
N MET A 355 -4.48 -17.63 11.19
CA MET A 355 -5.93 -17.80 11.18
C MET A 355 -6.52 -17.49 9.80
N ILE A 356 -6.19 -16.34 9.22
CA ILE A 356 -6.77 -15.97 7.92
C ILE A 356 -6.20 -16.79 6.76
N ALA A 357 -4.98 -17.28 6.88
CA ALA A 357 -4.38 -18.23 5.94
C ALA A 357 -5.05 -19.61 5.98
N GLY A 358 -5.75 -19.95 7.07
CA GLY A 358 -6.39 -21.24 7.27
C GLY A 358 -5.51 -22.28 7.95
N GLU A 359 -4.33 -21.88 8.45
CA GLU A 359 -3.41 -22.74 9.21
C GLU A 359 -3.84 -22.89 10.70
N ALA A 360 -4.66 -21.96 11.19
CA ALA A 360 -5.24 -21.98 12.52
C ALA A 360 -6.76 -21.76 12.45
N ARG A 361 -7.52 -22.40 13.33
CA ARG A 361 -8.98 -22.26 13.42
C ARG A 361 -9.38 -20.93 14.07
N ASP A 362 -8.56 -20.46 14.99
CA ASP A 362 -8.79 -19.27 15.81
C ASP A 362 -7.47 -18.62 16.25
N PHE A 363 -7.56 -17.46 16.89
CA PHE A 363 -6.39 -16.74 17.40
C PHE A 363 -5.58 -17.57 18.43
N GLN A 364 -6.22 -18.38 19.27
CA GLN A 364 -5.52 -19.18 20.28
C GLN A 364 -4.63 -20.25 19.63
N GLU A 365 -5.12 -20.91 18.60
CA GLU A 365 -4.31 -21.87 17.83
C GLU A 365 -3.20 -21.14 17.06
N GLY A 366 -3.49 -19.98 16.48
CA GLY A 366 -2.50 -19.13 15.80
C GLY A 366 -1.39 -18.68 16.74
N ILE A 367 -1.70 -18.31 18.00
CA ILE A 367 -0.71 -17.97 19.03
C ILE A 367 0.18 -19.16 19.35
N ARG A 368 -0.39 -20.38 19.44
CA ARG A 368 0.41 -21.61 19.64
C ARG A 368 1.38 -21.87 18.49
N LEU A 369 0.92 -21.73 17.25
CA LEU A 369 1.77 -21.88 16.06
C LEU A 369 2.88 -20.83 16.03
N ALA A 370 2.57 -19.56 16.31
CA ALA A 370 3.55 -18.49 16.40
C ALA A 370 4.59 -18.74 17.51
N SER A 371 4.14 -19.15 18.70
CA SER A 371 5.01 -19.54 19.81
C SER A 371 5.92 -20.69 19.42
N HIS A 372 5.38 -21.72 18.79
CA HIS A 372 6.16 -22.87 18.33
C HIS A 372 7.22 -22.45 17.30
N SER A 373 6.89 -21.57 16.34
CA SER A 373 7.84 -21.05 15.36
C SER A 373 9.04 -20.35 16.02
N ILE A 374 8.79 -19.57 17.05
CA ILE A 374 9.83 -18.87 17.83
C ILE A 374 10.61 -19.89 18.70
N ASP A 375 9.91 -20.65 19.56
CA ASP A 375 10.53 -21.47 20.61
C ASP A 375 11.28 -22.68 20.06
N SER A 376 10.92 -23.16 18.86
CA SER A 376 11.69 -24.19 18.12
C SER A 376 12.91 -23.63 17.38
N GLY A 377 13.08 -22.30 17.33
CA GLY A 377 14.16 -21.64 16.59
C GLY A 377 13.91 -21.50 15.08
N LYS A 378 12.79 -21.99 14.54
CA LYS A 378 12.47 -21.95 13.10
C LYS A 378 12.38 -20.55 12.56
N ALA A 379 11.82 -19.59 13.31
CA ALA A 379 11.76 -18.18 12.92
C ALA A 379 13.15 -17.55 12.78
N LEU A 380 14.05 -17.83 13.71
CA LEU A 380 15.44 -17.38 13.65
C LEU A 380 16.24 -18.06 12.51
N ASP A 381 15.99 -19.35 12.28
CA ASP A 381 16.58 -20.10 11.16
C ASP A 381 16.13 -19.52 9.81
N THR A 382 14.85 -19.16 9.69
CA THR A 382 14.31 -18.49 8.49
C THR A 382 15.05 -17.18 8.20
N LEU A 383 15.29 -16.35 9.21
CA LEU A 383 16.10 -15.13 9.06
C LEU A 383 17.52 -15.44 8.55
N LYS A 384 18.20 -16.44 9.14
CA LYS A 384 19.55 -16.82 8.73
C LYS A 384 19.60 -17.31 7.29
N ARG A 385 18.69 -18.22 6.91
CA ARG A 385 18.58 -18.73 5.54
C ARG A 385 18.28 -17.63 4.54
N LEU A 386 17.43 -16.66 4.91
CA LEU A 386 17.10 -15.53 4.06
C LEU A 386 18.32 -14.63 3.85
N ALA A 387 19.05 -14.29 4.92
CA ALA A 387 20.28 -13.48 4.85
C ALA A 387 21.34 -14.19 3.97
N GLU A 388 21.58 -15.47 4.21
CA GLU A 388 22.53 -16.27 3.44
C GLU A 388 22.15 -16.34 1.95
N PHE A 389 20.87 -16.60 1.63
CA PHE A 389 20.39 -16.66 0.25
C PHE A 389 20.64 -15.33 -0.46
N THR A 390 20.25 -14.20 0.15
CA THR A 390 20.36 -12.88 -0.48
C THR A 390 21.80 -12.45 -0.74
N HIS A 391 22.74 -12.86 0.10
CA HIS A 391 24.17 -12.59 -0.11
C HIS A 391 24.83 -13.53 -1.11
N THR A 392 24.45 -14.80 -1.16
CA THR A 392 24.96 -15.77 -2.14
C THR A 392 24.53 -15.37 -3.56
N GLU A 393 23.30 -14.96 -3.76
CA GLU A 393 22.80 -14.46 -5.04
C GLU A 393 23.54 -13.19 -5.50
N GLN A 394 23.90 -12.30 -4.59
CA GLN A 394 24.68 -11.10 -4.93
C GLN A 394 26.12 -11.44 -5.34
N ARG A 395 26.77 -12.39 -4.67
CA ARG A 395 28.12 -12.86 -5.05
C ARG A 395 28.11 -13.49 -6.45
N PHE A 396 27.08 -14.28 -6.75
CA PHE A 396 26.92 -14.90 -8.06
C PHE A 396 26.81 -13.87 -9.19
N LEU A 397 26.00 -12.81 -9.00
CA LEU A 397 25.91 -11.73 -9.99
C LEU A 397 27.24 -11.01 -10.22
N ARG A 398 27.95 -10.67 -9.15
CA ARG A 398 29.27 -10.03 -9.26
C ARG A 398 30.29 -10.93 -10.01
N SER A 399 30.21 -12.24 -9.86
CA SER A 399 31.08 -13.17 -10.60
C SER A 399 30.78 -13.21 -12.09
N LEU A 400 29.52 -13.00 -12.50
CA LEU A 400 29.13 -12.91 -13.91
C LEU A 400 29.58 -11.62 -14.58
N ASP A 401 29.53 -10.48 -13.85
CA ASP A 401 29.98 -9.18 -14.37
C ASP A 401 31.49 -9.14 -14.63
N PHE A 402 32.29 -9.84 -13.83
CA PHE A 402 33.74 -9.94 -14.02
C PHE A 402 34.13 -10.87 -15.19
N SER A 403 33.24 -11.78 -15.62
CA SER A 403 33.51 -12.64 -16.76
C SER A 403 33.25 -11.95 -18.12
N SER A 404 32.52 -10.84 -18.13
CA SER A 404 32.22 -10.05 -19.33
C SER A 404 33.26 -8.94 -19.65
N THR A 405 34.20 -8.67 -18.75
CA THR A 405 35.28 -7.68 -18.95
C THR A 405 36.62 -8.28 -19.36
N GLY A 406 36.67 -9.58 -19.65
CA GLY A 406 37.86 -10.32 -20.10
C GLY A 406 37.92 -10.49 -21.60
N ILE A 407 37.87 -9.38 -22.38
CA ILE A 407 38.38 -9.36 -23.76
C ILE A 407 39.35 -8.19 -23.84
N SER A 408 40.63 -8.56 -23.80
CA SER A 408 41.80 -7.73 -24.11
C SER A 408 41.80 -7.30 -25.59
#